data_17133e6dc81a97eb4f81cfa4270c54e1
#
_entry.id   17133e6dc81a97eb4f81cfa4270c54e1
#
_cell.length_a   1.000
_cell.length_b   1.000
_cell.length_c   1.000
_cell.angle_alpha   90.00
_cell.angle_beta   90.00
_cell.angle_gamma   90.00
#
_symmetry.space_group_name_H-M   'P 1'
#
loop_
_entity.id
_entity.type
_entity.pdbx_description
1 polymer ?
#
loop_
_entity_poly.entity_id
_entity_poly.type
_entity_poly.pdbx_seq_one_letter_code
_entity_poly.pdbx_strand_id
1 'polypeptide(L)'
;DRLCPGINADRAFQCLAKEIMESMLNQFSRTELLLGKENMERLADARVAVFGIGGVGGYTVEALARSGVGTLDLVDDDKVCLTNINRQIIATRSTVGKYKVDVAKDRILDINPHAVVHTYKTFYMPNTADQFDFSQYDYVVDAIDTVTGKIQLVEQANACGVPIISSMGAGNKLDPSAFEVADIYKTSVCPLAKVMRRELKKRRIRHLKVVYSKEQPLEPIDDMAISCREHCICPPGAVRKCTERRAIPGSTAFVPSVVGLIIAGEVVKDLTVNRKEKALKQPETTATGGQE
;
A
#
# COMPACT_ATOMS: atom_id res chain seq x y z
N ASP A 1 -21.83 -12.68 43.82
CA ASP A 1 -23.26 -12.45 43.59
C ASP A 1 -23.57 -10.98 43.31
N ARG A 2 -23.43 -10.54 42.06
CA ARG A 2 -24.10 -9.36 41.50
C ARG A 2 -24.39 -9.62 40.03
N LEU A 3 -25.44 -10.39 39.76
CA LEU A 3 -26.06 -10.50 38.46
C LEU A 3 -26.91 -9.25 38.22
N CYS A 4 -26.64 -8.48 37.21
CA CYS A 4 -27.50 -7.40 36.75
C CYS A 4 -28.84 -7.97 36.27
N PRO A 5 -29.98 -7.52 36.80
CA PRO A 5 -31.30 -8.02 36.40
C PRO A 5 -31.61 -7.44 34.99
N GLY A 6 -31.82 -8.32 34.02
CA GLY A 6 -32.37 -7.95 32.72
C GLY A 6 -31.64 -8.46 31.47
N ILE A 7 -30.59 -9.26 31.59
CA ILE A 7 -29.94 -9.85 30.41
C ILE A 7 -30.58 -11.21 30.13
N ASN A 8 -31.24 -11.34 28.96
CA ASN A 8 -31.77 -12.60 28.46
C ASN A 8 -30.63 -13.64 28.38
N ALA A 9 -30.83 -14.86 28.85
CA ALA A 9 -29.84 -15.95 28.88
C ALA A 9 -29.19 -16.19 27.49
N ASP A 10 -29.95 -16.04 26.41
CA ASP A 10 -29.43 -16.12 25.04
C ASP A 10 -28.43 -15.04 24.72
N ARG A 11 -28.63 -13.82 25.20
CA ARG A 11 -27.73 -12.69 24.99
C ARG A 11 -26.45 -12.82 25.80
N ALA A 12 -26.56 -13.36 27.03
CA ALA A 12 -25.40 -13.69 27.87
C ALA A 12 -24.58 -14.83 27.26
N PHE A 13 -25.26 -15.87 26.74
CA PHE A 13 -24.60 -16.97 26.03
C PHE A 13 -23.92 -16.52 24.73
N GLN A 14 -24.58 -15.64 23.97
CA GLN A 14 -23.97 -15.06 22.77
C GLN A 14 -22.77 -14.16 23.09
N CYS A 15 -22.82 -13.39 24.18
CA CYS A 15 -21.72 -12.57 24.65
C CYS A 15 -20.54 -13.44 25.11
N LEU A 16 -20.83 -14.49 25.92
CA LEU A 16 -19.83 -15.46 26.39
C LEU A 16 -19.22 -16.28 25.23
N ALA A 17 -20.04 -16.70 24.26
CA ALA A 17 -19.58 -17.40 23.07
C ALA A 17 -18.71 -16.49 22.19
N LYS A 18 -19.03 -15.19 22.12
CA LYS A 18 -18.22 -14.20 21.43
C LYS A 18 -16.88 -13.95 22.14
N GLU A 19 -16.88 -13.82 23.46
CA GLU A 19 -15.67 -13.70 24.29
C GLU A 19 -14.78 -14.96 24.20
N ILE A 20 -15.38 -16.16 24.20
CA ILE A 20 -14.66 -17.42 24.02
C ILE A 20 -14.08 -17.52 22.60
N MET A 21 -14.81 -17.11 21.56
CA MET A 21 -14.30 -17.07 20.20
C MET A 21 -13.18 -16.02 20.02
N GLU A 22 -13.27 -14.88 20.70
CA GLU A 22 -12.22 -13.84 20.72
C GLU A 22 -10.96 -14.32 21.47
N SER A 23 -11.06 -15.30 22.36
CA SER A 23 -9.94 -15.93 23.07
C SER A 23 -9.28 -17.09 22.29
N MET A 24 -9.85 -17.51 21.15
CA MET A 24 -9.29 -18.59 20.34
C MET A 24 -8.17 -18.07 19.41
N LEU A 25 -7.16 -18.91 19.15
CA LEU A 25 -6.12 -18.63 18.17
C LEU A 25 -6.74 -18.31 16.80
N ASN A 26 -6.30 -17.21 16.21
CA ASN A 26 -6.74 -16.76 14.90
C ASN A 26 -5.54 -16.53 13.97
N GLN A 27 -5.79 -16.13 12.73
CA GLN A 27 -4.76 -15.90 11.71
C GLN A 27 -3.72 -14.82 12.09
N PHE A 28 -4.04 -13.95 13.06
CA PHE A 28 -3.19 -12.86 13.51
C PHE A 28 -2.47 -13.13 14.84
N SER A 29 -2.72 -14.26 15.50
CA SER A 29 -2.19 -14.55 16.85
C SER A 29 -0.67 -14.42 16.94
N ARG A 30 0.09 -14.82 15.89
CA ARG A 30 1.54 -14.64 15.87
C ARG A 30 1.97 -13.19 15.69
N THR A 31 1.20 -12.38 14.99
CA THR A 31 1.44 -10.93 14.85
C THR A 31 1.15 -10.24 16.17
N GLU A 32 0.10 -10.65 16.87
CA GLU A 32 -0.26 -10.13 18.17
C GLU A 32 0.79 -10.38 19.24
N LEU A 33 1.50 -11.53 19.21
CA LEU A 33 2.63 -11.79 20.09
C LEU A 33 3.78 -10.77 19.96
N LEU A 34 3.92 -10.13 18.79
CA LEU A 34 4.93 -9.10 18.53
C LEU A 34 4.42 -7.69 18.79
N LEU A 35 3.20 -7.41 18.38
CA LEU A 35 2.64 -6.04 18.41
C LEU A 35 1.81 -5.76 19.65
N GLY A 36 1.23 -6.79 20.28
CA GLY A 36 0.30 -6.69 21.38
C GLY A 36 -1.13 -6.35 20.93
N LYS A 37 -2.11 -6.66 21.77
CA LYS A 37 -3.55 -6.54 21.47
C LYS A 37 -3.93 -5.11 21.05
N GLU A 38 -3.50 -4.09 21.78
CA GLU A 38 -3.80 -2.68 21.49
C GLU A 38 -3.38 -2.25 20.06
N ASN A 39 -2.24 -2.72 19.58
CA ASN A 39 -1.77 -2.41 18.23
C ASN A 39 -2.50 -3.22 17.16
N MET A 40 -2.96 -4.45 17.49
CA MET A 40 -3.83 -5.21 16.58
C MET A 40 -5.19 -4.54 16.41
N GLU A 41 -5.78 -4.01 17.48
CA GLU A 41 -7.00 -3.21 17.43
C GLU A 41 -6.83 -1.97 16.56
N ARG A 42 -5.70 -1.24 16.70
CA ARG A 42 -5.38 -0.08 15.84
C ARG A 42 -5.24 -0.44 14.37
N LEU A 43 -4.67 -1.60 14.05
CA LEU A 43 -4.58 -2.08 12.67
C LEU A 43 -5.95 -2.46 12.12
N ALA A 44 -6.81 -3.08 12.96
CA ALA A 44 -8.16 -3.45 12.59
C ALA A 44 -9.04 -2.22 12.30
N ASP A 45 -8.81 -1.10 12.98
CA ASP A 45 -9.52 0.16 12.77
C ASP A 45 -8.92 1.00 11.63
N ALA A 46 -7.69 0.70 11.20
CA ALA A 46 -6.98 1.51 10.22
C ALA A 46 -7.53 1.34 8.79
N ARG A 47 -7.60 2.45 8.05
CA ARG A 47 -7.94 2.51 6.63
C ARG A 47 -6.73 2.93 5.80
N VAL A 48 -6.24 2.03 4.96
CA VAL A 48 -5.05 2.24 4.12
C VAL A 48 -5.43 2.24 2.65
N ALA A 49 -5.09 3.32 1.94
CA ALA A 49 -5.26 3.38 0.49
C ALA A 49 -3.97 2.97 -0.23
N VAL A 50 -4.09 2.05 -1.19
CA VAL A 50 -2.96 1.56 -2.00
C VAL A 50 -3.22 1.89 -3.47
N PHE A 51 -2.42 2.79 -4.00
CA PHE A 51 -2.46 3.20 -5.40
C PHE A 51 -1.45 2.41 -6.20
N GLY A 52 -1.95 1.62 -7.18
CA GLY A 52 -1.19 0.69 -8.00
C GLY A 52 -1.10 -0.72 -7.40
N ILE A 53 -1.82 -1.68 -8.00
CA ILE A 53 -1.86 -3.09 -7.58
C ILE A 53 -1.02 -3.94 -8.53
N GLY A 54 0.24 -3.53 -8.68
CA GLY A 54 1.23 -4.19 -9.52
C GLY A 54 2.17 -5.12 -8.75
N GLY A 55 3.43 -5.20 -9.21
CA GLY A 55 4.47 -6.03 -8.58
C GLY A 55 4.84 -5.57 -7.16
N VAL A 56 4.77 -4.27 -6.87
CA VAL A 56 5.01 -3.71 -5.53
C VAL A 56 3.72 -3.69 -4.73
N GLY A 57 2.69 -2.98 -5.22
CA GLY A 57 1.45 -2.78 -4.47
C GLY A 57 0.70 -4.07 -4.16
N GLY A 58 0.75 -5.08 -5.05
CA GLY A 58 0.15 -6.38 -4.78
C GLY A 58 0.73 -7.08 -3.54
N TYR A 59 2.05 -7.06 -3.37
CA TYR A 59 2.71 -7.60 -2.17
C TYR A 59 2.52 -6.71 -0.95
N THR A 60 2.40 -5.39 -1.14
CA THR A 60 2.03 -4.49 -0.04
C THR A 60 0.65 -4.83 0.51
N VAL A 61 -0.35 -4.95 -0.36
CA VAL A 61 -1.73 -5.32 0.00
C VAL A 61 -1.78 -6.68 0.69
N GLU A 62 -1.08 -7.69 0.15
CA GLU A 62 -0.95 -9.02 0.74
C GLU A 62 -0.46 -8.96 2.18
N ALA A 63 0.62 -8.22 2.42
CA ALA A 63 1.22 -8.10 3.74
C ALA A 63 0.35 -7.30 4.72
N LEU A 64 -0.31 -6.23 4.27
CA LEU A 64 -1.24 -5.44 5.10
C LEU A 64 -2.45 -6.29 5.52
N ALA A 65 -3.04 -7.05 4.59
CA ALA A 65 -4.14 -7.96 4.90
C ALA A 65 -3.74 -9.03 5.94
N ARG A 66 -2.53 -9.62 5.80
CA ARG A 66 -1.96 -10.58 6.74
C ARG A 66 -1.53 -9.98 8.07
N SER A 67 -1.38 -8.66 8.14
CA SER A 67 -1.08 -7.92 9.38
C SER A 67 -2.32 -7.48 10.13
N GLY A 68 -3.52 -7.66 9.57
CA GLY A 68 -4.78 -7.34 10.23
C GLY A 68 -5.29 -5.92 9.98
N VAL A 69 -4.82 -5.23 8.92
CA VAL A 69 -5.40 -3.94 8.52
C VAL A 69 -6.87 -4.14 8.15
N GLY A 70 -7.75 -3.36 8.79
CA GLY A 70 -9.20 -3.57 8.70
C GLY A 70 -9.83 -3.03 7.43
N THR A 71 -9.35 -1.91 6.88
CA THR A 71 -9.91 -1.34 5.65
C THR A 71 -8.83 -1.07 4.64
N LEU A 72 -9.03 -1.56 3.41
CA LEU A 72 -8.12 -1.39 2.29
C LEU A 72 -8.85 -0.78 1.09
N ASP A 73 -8.37 0.35 0.62
CA ASP A 73 -8.82 0.98 -0.63
C ASP A 73 -7.81 0.68 -1.74
N LEU A 74 -8.23 -0.04 -2.77
CA LEU A 74 -7.39 -0.53 -3.85
C LEU A 74 -7.66 0.25 -5.13
N VAL A 75 -6.64 0.92 -5.67
CA VAL A 75 -6.78 1.77 -6.85
C VAL A 75 -5.86 1.29 -7.97
N ASP A 76 -6.43 0.74 -9.04
CA ASP A 76 -5.72 0.30 -10.26
C ASP A 76 -6.73 0.09 -11.39
N ASP A 77 -6.49 0.64 -12.57
CA ASP A 77 -7.38 0.51 -13.74
C ASP A 77 -7.06 -0.70 -14.62
N ASP A 78 -5.92 -1.35 -14.39
CA ASP A 78 -5.44 -2.43 -15.23
C ASP A 78 -6.16 -3.77 -14.97
N LYS A 79 -6.18 -4.58 -16.01
CA LYS A 79 -6.46 -6.02 -15.93
C LYS A 79 -5.17 -6.81 -15.78
N VAL A 80 -5.26 -7.99 -15.20
CA VAL A 80 -4.14 -8.94 -15.14
C VAL A 80 -3.75 -9.36 -16.56
N CYS A 81 -2.47 -9.15 -16.92
CA CYS A 81 -1.88 -9.59 -18.17
C CYS A 81 -1.00 -10.84 -17.96
N LEU A 82 -0.85 -11.67 -18.98
CA LEU A 82 0.00 -12.85 -18.93
C LEU A 82 1.44 -12.51 -18.48
N THR A 83 2.00 -11.41 -18.96
CA THR A 83 3.35 -10.95 -18.60
C THR A 83 3.46 -10.42 -17.16
N ASN A 84 2.37 -10.33 -16.42
CA ASN A 84 2.40 -9.97 -14.99
C ASN A 84 2.70 -11.17 -14.08
N ILE A 85 2.49 -12.40 -14.57
CA ILE A 85 2.62 -13.64 -13.78
C ILE A 85 4.02 -13.78 -13.18
N ASN A 86 5.03 -13.27 -13.86
CA ASN A 86 6.42 -13.36 -13.38
C ASN A 86 6.70 -12.60 -12.07
N ARG A 87 5.83 -11.62 -11.68
CA ARG A 87 6.15 -10.75 -10.54
C ARG A 87 4.97 -10.20 -9.74
N GLN A 88 3.73 -10.37 -10.19
CA GLN A 88 2.55 -9.89 -9.47
C GLN A 88 1.85 -11.04 -8.77
N ILE A 89 1.71 -10.98 -7.44
CA ILE A 89 1.16 -12.06 -6.62
C ILE A 89 -0.28 -12.44 -7.00
N ILE A 90 -1.06 -11.46 -7.47
CA ILE A 90 -2.44 -11.65 -7.92
C ILE A 90 -2.55 -12.26 -9.33
N ALA A 91 -1.43 -12.27 -10.08
CA ALA A 91 -1.42 -12.71 -11.46
C ALA A 91 -1.13 -14.21 -11.55
N THR A 92 -2.12 -14.96 -11.96
CA THR A 92 -2.06 -16.39 -12.25
C THR A 92 -2.75 -16.66 -13.58
N ARG A 93 -2.60 -17.87 -14.15
CA ARG A 93 -3.30 -18.22 -15.40
C ARG A 93 -4.81 -18.06 -15.30
N SER A 94 -5.40 -18.38 -14.14
CA SER A 94 -6.86 -18.29 -13.89
C SER A 94 -7.36 -16.85 -13.67
N THR A 95 -6.46 -15.88 -13.44
CA THR A 95 -6.82 -14.48 -13.19
C THR A 95 -6.55 -13.55 -14.38
N VAL A 96 -5.85 -14.03 -15.42
CA VAL A 96 -5.62 -13.23 -16.65
C VAL A 96 -6.94 -12.73 -17.22
N GLY A 97 -7.00 -11.42 -17.53
CA GLY A 97 -8.19 -10.73 -18.05
C GLY A 97 -9.12 -10.13 -17.00
N LYS A 98 -9.03 -10.54 -15.74
CA LYS A 98 -9.78 -9.92 -14.62
C LYS A 98 -9.13 -8.61 -14.18
N TYR A 99 -9.91 -7.68 -13.61
CA TYR A 99 -9.35 -6.46 -13.02
C TYR A 99 -8.47 -6.80 -11.81
N LYS A 100 -7.32 -6.16 -11.72
CA LYS A 100 -6.35 -6.40 -10.64
C LYS A 100 -6.96 -6.15 -9.26
N VAL A 101 -7.72 -5.07 -9.12
CA VAL A 101 -8.37 -4.71 -7.84
C VAL A 101 -9.40 -5.74 -7.41
N ASP A 102 -10.15 -6.34 -8.34
CA ASP A 102 -11.14 -7.38 -8.02
C ASP A 102 -10.45 -8.67 -7.54
N VAL A 103 -9.39 -9.11 -8.27
CA VAL A 103 -8.60 -10.28 -7.87
C VAL A 103 -7.92 -10.08 -6.51
N ALA A 104 -7.41 -8.87 -6.26
CA ALA A 104 -6.81 -8.53 -4.97
C ALA A 104 -7.85 -8.54 -3.85
N LYS A 105 -9.06 -8.02 -4.10
CA LYS A 105 -10.17 -8.07 -3.13
C LYS A 105 -10.53 -9.50 -2.75
N ASP A 106 -10.74 -10.39 -3.73
CA ASP A 106 -11.07 -11.79 -3.48
C ASP A 106 -9.98 -12.45 -2.60
N ARG A 107 -8.72 -12.17 -2.91
CA ARG A 107 -7.58 -12.69 -2.17
C ARG A 107 -7.49 -12.13 -0.73
N ILE A 108 -7.76 -10.84 -0.54
CA ILE A 108 -7.78 -10.22 0.80
C ILE A 108 -8.87 -10.87 1.66
N LEU A 109 -10.07 -11.05 1.10
CA LEU A 109 -11.20 -11.62 1.83
C LEU A 109 -11.00 -13.11 2.17
N ASP A 110 -10.20 -13.84 1.39
CA ASP A 110 -9.78 -15.20 1.73
C ASP A 110 -8.74 -15.24 2.87
N ILE A 111 -7.92 -14.20 3.02
CA ILE A 111 -6.94 -14.05 4.10
C ILE A 111 -7.59 -13.49 5.37
N ASN A 112 -8.38 -12.43 5.22
CA ASN A 112 -9.07 -11.70 6.29
C ASN A 112 -10.53 -11.47 5.91
N PRO A 113 -11.44 -12.39 6.27
CA PRO A 113 -12.86 -12.29 5.93
C PRO A 113 -13.58 -11.07 6.53
N HIS A 114 -12.98 -10.45 7.55
CA HIS A 114 -13.54 -9.28 8.23
C HIS A 114 -13.04 -7.95 7.64
N ALA A 115 -12.10 -7.99 6.70
CA ALA A 115 -11.59 -6.77 6.07
C ALA A 115 -12.67 -6.09 5.21
N VAL A 116 -12.71 -4.77 5.27
CA VAL A 116 -13.49 -3.95 4.35
C VAL A 116 -12.60 -3.59 3.15
N VAL A 117 -13.03 -3.96 1.94
CA VAL A 117 -12.22 -3.74 0.74
C VAL A 117 -13.01 -2.94 -0.30
N HIS A 118 -12.56 -1.72 -0.54
CA HIS A 118 -13.07 -0.86 -1.62
C HIS A 118 -12.18 -1.00 -2.85
N THR A 119 -12.78 -1.10 -4.02
CA THR A 119 -12.05 -1.24 -5.28
C THR A 119 -12.38 -0.10 -6.23
N TYR A 120 -11.35 0.54 -6.78
CA TYR A 120 -11.46 1.64 -7.73
C TYR A 120 -10.73 1.26 -9.02
N LYS A 121 -11.49 1.04 -10.08
CA LYS A 121 -10.98 0.75 -11.44
C LYS A 121 -10.61 2.05 -12.14
N THR A 122 -9.72 2.82 -11.52
CA THR A 122 -9.39 4.18 -11.91
C THR A 122 -7.90 4.33 -12.08
N PHE A 123 -7.50 4.96 -13.19
CA PHE A 123 -6.14 5.46 -13.35
C PHE A 123 -5.98 6.77 -12.59
N TYR A 124 -5.17 6.75 -11.53
CA TYR A 124 -4.98 7.93 -10.72
C TYR A 124 -4.09 8.97 -11.42
N MET A 125 -4.66 10.13 -11.67
CA MET A 125 -4.04 11.31 -12.28
C MET A 125 -4.68 12.59 -11.70
N PRO A 126 -4.12 13.80 -11.96
CA PRO A 126 -4.72 15.03 -11.45
C PRO A 126 -6.20 15.24 -11.79
N ASN A 127 -6.64 14.78 -12.94
CA ASN A 127 -8.06 14.88 -13.39
C ASN A 127 -8.99 13.83 -12.76
N THR A 128 -8.47 12.86 -12.03
CA THR A 128 -9.27 11.85 -11.31
C THR A 128 -9.03 11.91 -9.79
N ALA A 129 -8.16 12.82 -9.34
CA ALA A 129 -7.76 12.93 -7.94
C ALA A 129 -8.94 13.30 -7.02
N ASP A 130 -9.91 14.09 -7.50
CA ASP A 130 -11.08 14.52 -6.74
C ASP A 130 -12.04 13.37 -6.39
N GLN A 131 -11.86 12.18 -6.98
CA GLN A 131 -12.63 10.98 -6.64
C GLN A 131 -12.21 10.39 -5.27
N PHE A 132 -11.10 10.85 -4.70
CA PHE A 132 -10.51 10.29 -3.49
C PHE A 132 -10.42 11.34 -2.39
N ASP A 133 -11.17 11.11 -1.32
CA ASP A 133 -11.11 11.93 -0.11
C ASP A 133 -10.01 11.39 0.83
N PHE A 134 -8.85 12.04 0.79
CA PHE A 134 -7.68 11.62 1.57
C PHE A 134 -7.89 11.79 3.08
N SER A 135 -8.81 12.62 3.53
CA SER A 135 -9.11 12.80 4.96
C SER A 135 -9.63 11.53 5.63
N GLN A 136 -10.13 10.58 4.83
CA GLN A 136 -10.64 9.29 5.30
C GLN A 136 -9.55 8.22 5.49
N TYR A 137 -8.30 8.48 5.09
CA TYR A 137 -7.22 7.50 5.15
C TYR A 137 -6.30 7.76 6.34
N ASP A 138 -5.96 6.69 7.04
CA ASP A 138 -4.90 6.72 8.06
C ASP A 138 -3.51 6.65 7.43
N TYR A 139 -3.41 6.07 6.23
CA TYR A 139 -2.15 5.95 5.49
C TYR A 139 -2.38 5.81 3.99
N VAL A 140 -1.47 6.36 3.20
CA VAL A 140 -1.46 6.24 1.73
C VAL A 140 -0.19 5.54 1.27
N VAL A 141 -0.34 4.57 0.39
CA VAL A 141 0.76 3.88 -0.30
C VAL A 141 0.75 4.24 -1.78
N ASP A 142 1.85 4.81 -2.24
CA ASP A 142 2.10 5.11 -3.64
C ASP A 142 2.99 4.02 -4.28
N ALA A 143 2.36 3.12 -5.02
CA ALA A 143 3.00 2.06 -5.80
C ALA A 143 2.73 2.16 -7.31
N ILE A 144 2.31 3.34 -7.80
CA ILE A 144 2.13 3.60 -9.24
C ILE A 144 3.47 3.89 -9.92
N ASP A 145 3.50 3.81 -11.25
CA ASP A 145 4.71 4.03 -12.06
C ASP A 145 4.73 5.40 -12.78
N THR A 146 3.64 6.16 -12.71
CA THR A 146 3.47 7.43 -13.41
C THR A 146 3.93 8.60 -12.55
N VAL A 147 4.95 9.34 -13.00
CA VAL A 147 5.54 10.48 -12.24
C VAL A 147 4.48 11.55 -11.90
N THR A 148 3.62 11.91 -12.85
CA THR A 148 2.56 12.91 -12.64
C THR A 148 1.59 12.46 -11.55
N GLY A 149 1.14 11.22 -11.58
CA GLY A 149 0.27 10.65 -10.55
C GLY A 149 0.96 10.59 -9.18
N LYS A 150 2.24 10.17 -9.12
CA LYS A 150 3.03 10.17 -7.87
C LYS A 150 3.11 11.55 -7.23
N ILE A 151 3.37 12.58 -8.03
CA ILE A 151 3.43 13.96 -7.55
C ILE A 151 2.08 14.37 -6.97
N GLN A 152 0.99 14.10 -7.69
CA GLN A 152 -0.36 14.42 -7.25
C GLN A 152 -0.74 13.69 -5.94
N LEU A 153 -0.38 12.41 -5.80
CA LEU A 153 -0.58 11.65 -4.56
C LEU A 153 0.11 12.33 -3.37
N VAL A 154 1.37 12.71 -3.56
CA VAL A 154 2.16 13.37 -2.51
C VAL A 154 1.60 14.74 -2.15
N GLU A 155 1.19 15.53 -3.15
CA GLU A 155 0.57 16.85 -2.91
C GLU A 155 -0.74 16.71 -2.13
N GLN A 156 -1.61 15.79 -2.52
CA GLN A 156 -2.91 15.59 -1.88
C GLN A 156 -2.76 15.02 -0.47
N ALA A 157 -1.90 14.03 -0.26
CA ALA A 157 -1.61 13.49 1.08
C ALA A 157 -1.03 14.55 2.00
N ASN A 158 -0.09 15.38 1.50
CA ASN A 158 0.52 16.45 2.28
C ASN A 158 -0.50 17.55 2.63
N ALA A 159 -1.41 17.90 1.71
CA ALA A 159 -2.46 18.89 1.94
C ALA A 159 -3.46 18.44 3.03
N CYS A 160 -3.76 17.14 3.08
CA CYS A 160 -4.65 16.55 4.09
C CYS A 160 -3.91 16.13 5.38
N GLY A 161 -2.59 16.25 5.45
CA GLY A 161 -1.80 15.80 6.60
C GLY A 161 -1.75 14.29 6.79
N VAL A 162 -2.07 13.50 5.75
CA VAL A 162 -2.07 12.04 5.79
C VAL A 162 -0.67 11.51 5.50
N PRO A 163 -0.14 10.57 6.30
CA PRO A 163 1.15 9.96 6.03
C PRO A 163 1.12 9.16 4.71
N ILE A 164 2.22 9.30 3.96
CA ILE A 164 2.39 8.62 2.68
C ILE A 164 3.78 7.99 2.58
N ILE A 165 3.85 6.79 2.00
CA ILE A 165 5.09 6.14 1.58
C ILE A 165 5.05 5.86 0.09
N SER A 166 6.15 6.15 -0.62
CA SER A 166 6.22 5.99 -2.07
C SER A 166 7.30 5.00 -2.47
N SER A 167 6.94 4.06 -3.34
CA SER A 167 7.90 3.18 -4.01
C SER A 167 8.65 3.93 -5.10
N MET A 168 9.97 3.89 -5.07
CA MET A 168 10.78 4.33 -6.20
C MET A 168 10.97 3.21 -7.23
N GLY A 169 11.87 3.37 -8.19
CA GLY A 169 12.03 2.41 -9.29
C GLY A 169 12.48 1.02 -8.83
N ALA A 170 11.63 0.01 -9.05
CA ALA A 170 11.90 -1.40 -8.77
C ALA A 170 12.19 -2.23 -10.03
N GLY A 171 12.13 -1.65 -11.23
CA GLY A 171 12.49 -2.32 -12.47
C GLY A 171 13.98 -2.28 -12.76
N ASN A 172 14.44 -3.20 -13.65
CA ASN A 172 15.82 -3.31 -14.11
C ASN A 172 16.82 -3.54 -12.98
N LYS A 173 16.48 -4.38 -12.01
CA LYS A 173 17.27 -4.68 -10.82
C LYS A 173 17.23 -6.16 -10.49
N LEU A 174 18.29 -6.64 -9.85
CA LEU A 174 18.44 -8.03 -9.43
C LEU A 174 18.75 -8.18 -7.93
N ASP A 175 19.18 -7.12 -7.26
CA ASP A 175 19.49 -7.17 -5.83
C ASP A 175 18.35 -6.60 -4.98
N PRO A 176 17.50 -7.46 -4.39
CA PRO A 176 16.44 -7.03 -3.50
C PRO A 176 16.98 -6.51 -2.14
N SER A 177 18.22 -6.86 -1.76
CA SER A 177 18.82 -6.44 -0.49
C SER A 177 19.35 -5.00 -0.54
N ALA A 178 19.51 -4.42 -1.74
CA ALA A 178 19.95 -3.05 -1.93
C ALA A 178 18.84 -1.99 -1.72
N PHE A 179 17.61 -2.43 -1.36
CA PHE A 179 16.52 -1.51 -1.04
C PHE A 179 16.58 -1.05 0.40
N GLU A 180 16.32 0.24 0.58
CA GLU A 180 16.25 0.87 1.90
C GLU A 180 15.11 1.89 1.98
N VAL A 181 14.72 2.19 3.22
CA VAL A 181 13.76 3.24 3.56
C VAL A 181 14.52 4.54 3.84
N ALA A 182 14.13 5.62 3.19
CA ALA A 182 14.76 6.92 3.39
C ALA A 182 13.76 8.08 3.15
N ASP A 183 14.16 9.28 3.55
CA ASP A 183 13.55 10.49 3.00
C ASP A 183 14.00 10.69 1.56
N ILE A 184 13.10 11.15 0.70
CA ILE A 184 13.37 11.38 -0.74
C ILE A 184 14.63 12.22 -0.97
N TYR A 185 14.92 13.20 -0.10
CA TYR A 185 16.07 14.09 -0.22
C TYR A 185 17.39 13.44 0.20
N LYS A 186 17.34 12.27 0.85
CA LYS A 186 18.52 11.46 1.22
C LYS A 186 18.81 10.33 0.24
N THR A 187 18.01 10.20 -0.82
CA THR A 187 18.19 9.13 -1.83
C THR A 187 19.33 9.42 -2.80
N SER A 188 19.93 8.37 -3.34
CA SER A 188 20.98 8.42 -4.35
C SER A 188 20.68 7.46 -5.51
N VAL A 189 21.49 7.43 -6.53
CA VAL A 189 21.50 6.46 -7.64
C VAL A 189 20.20 6.39 -8.43
N CYS A 190 19.05 6.19 -7.82
CA CYS A 190 17.77 5.94 -8.47
C CYS A 190 17.29 7.09 -9.38
N PRO A 191 17.12 6.87 -10.71
CA PRO A 191 16.69 7.91 -11.66
C PRO A 191 15.30 8.49 -11.32
N LEU A 192 14.34 7.63 -10.93
CA LEU A 192 12.99 8.08 -10.53
C LEU A 192 13.05 8.97 -9.31
N ALA A 193 13.82 8.59 -8.28
CA ALA A 193 13.99 9.42 -7.09
C ALA A 193 14.61 10.80 -7.42
N LYS A 194 15.54 10.86 -8.37
CA LYS A 194 16.13 12.12 -8.87
C LYS A 194 15.06 13.04 -9.47
N VAL A 195 14.16 12.49 -10.28
CA VAL A 195 13.03 13.24 -10.86
C VAL A 195 12.08 13.72 -9.76
N MET A 196 11.66 12.82 -8.86
CA MET A 196 10.76 13.15 -7.76
C MET A 196 11.33 14.25 -6.85
N ARG A 197 12.60 14.17 -6.45
CA ARG A 197 13.25 15.24 -5.66
C ARG A 197 13.15 16.62 -6.33
N ARG A 198 13.43 16.67 -7.64
CA ARG A 198 13.37 17.93 -8.38
C ARG A 198 11.95 18.50 -8.41
N GLU A 199 10.97 17.67 -8.69
CA GLU A 199 9.57 18.09 -8.82
C GLU A 199 8.93 18.45 -7.47
N LEU A 200 9.23 17.71 -6.41
CA LEU A 200 8.73 17.98 -5.06
C LEU A 200 9.36 19.25 -4.46
N LYS A 201 10.64 19.50 -4.76
CA LYS A 201 11.31 20.74 -4.35
C LYS A 201 10.64 22.00 -4.93
N LYS A 202 10.24 21.97 -6.22
CA LYS A 202 9.49 23.06 -6.86
C LYS A 202 8.15 23.34 -6.15
N ARG A 203 7.53 22.31 -5.58
CA ARG A 203 6.24 22.35 -4.87
C ARG A 203 6.38 22.61 -3.38
N ARG A 204 7.60 22.88 -2.91
CA ARG A 204 7.92 23.15 -1.49
C ARG A 204 7.56 21.99 -0.54
N ILE A 205 7.47 20.77 -1.04
CA ILE A 205 7.29 19.57 -0.22
C ILE A 205 8.64 19.21 0.37
N ARG A 206 8.70 19.15 1.70
CA ARG A 206 9.95 19.04 2.47
C ARG A 206 10.35 17.61 2.79
N HIS A 207 9.39 16.70 2.82
CA HIS A 207 9.59 15.32 3.26
C HIS A 207 8.73 14.38 2.43
N LEU A 208 9.27 13.22 2.11
CA LEU A 208 8.52 12.07 1.60
C LEU A 208 9.28 10.80 1.99
N LYS A 209 8.62 9.91 2.73
CA LYS A 209 9.15 8.57 3.01
C LYS A 209 9.11 7.75 1.72
N VAL A 210 10.23 7.14 1.36
CA VAL A 210 10.35 6.33 0.14
C VAL A 210 11.08 5.03 0.40
N VAL A 211 10.76 4.01 -0.42
CA VAL A 211 11.59 2.82 -0.57
C VAL A 211 12.29 2.90 -1.91
N TYR A 212 13.61 2.87 -1.90
CA TYR A 212 14.44 2.98 -3.09
C TYR A 212 15.65 2.06 -3.03
N SER A 213 16.27 1.79 -4.17
CA SER A 213 17.48 0.95 -4.25
C SER A 213 18.71 1.77 -4.56
N LYS A 214 19.84 1.37 -3.96
CA LYS A 214 21.20 1.84 -4.29
C LYS A 214 21.83 1.09 -5.46
N GLU A 215 21.18 0.04 -5.96
CA GLU A 215 21.61 -0.67 -7.16
C GLU A 215 21.44 0.20 -8.39
N GLN A 216 22.46 0.25 -9.24
CA GLN A 216 22.37 0.86 -10.57
C GLN A 216 21.40 0.05 -11.42
N PRO A 217 20.41 0.69 -12.09
CA PRO A 217 19.54 -0.04 -13.00
C PRO A 217 20.34 -0.69 -14.13
N LEU A 218 20.05 -1.96 -14.39
CA LEU A 218 20.62 -2.68 -15.53
C LEU A 218 20.01 -2.15 -16.84
N GLU A 219 20.74 -2.28 -17.92
CA GLU A 219 20.20 -2.05 -19.26
C GLU A 219 19.44 -3.31 -19.68
N PRO A 220 18.13 -3.21 -19.99
CA PRO A 220 17.39 -4.35 -20.51
C PRO A 220 17.96 -4.82 -21.85
N ILE A 221 17.91 -6.12 -22.10
CA ILE A 221 18.23 -6.68 -23.42
C ILE A 221 17.20 -6.14 -24.41
N ASP A 222 17.67 -5.50 -25.47
CA ASP A 222 16.83 -4.99 -26.55
C ASP A 222 16.52 -6.13 -27.54
N ASP A 223 15.55 -6.97 -27.20
CA ASP A 223 15.08 -8.05 -28.06
C ASP A 223 13.59 -7.83 -28.37
N MET A 224 13.35 -7.45 -29.61
CA MET A 224 12.00 -7.17 -30.11
C MET A 224 11.10 -8.41 -30.11
N ALA A 225 11.66 -9.62 -30.23
CA ALA A 225 10.90 -10.86 -30.26
C ALA A 225 10.20 -11.19 -28.91
N ILE A 226 10.77 -10.71 -27.78
CA ILE A 226 10.21 -10.90 -26.44
C ILE A 226 9.60 -9.63 -25.86
N SER A 227 9.59 -8.55 -26.63
CA SER A 227 9.07 -7.26 -26.18
C SER A 227 7.56 -7.16 -26.37
N CYS A 228 6.83 -6.80 -25.30
CA CYS A 228 5.40 -6.46 -25.40
C CYS A 228 5.11 -5.23 -26.30
N ARG A 229 6.11 -4.52 -26.77
CA ARG A 229 5.94 -3.40 -27.71
C ARG A 229 5.52 -3.89 -29.10
N GLU A 230 6.09 -4.99 -29.56
CA GLU A 230 5.80 -5.59 -30.86
C GLU A 230 4.69 -6.64 -30.77
N HIS A 231 4.68 -7.44 -29.71
CA HIS A 231 3.76 -8.54 -29.51
C HIS A 231 2.91 -8.33 -28.26
N CYS A 232 1.97 -7.37 -28.35
CA CYS A 232 1.08 -7.07 -27.23
C CYS A 232 0.05 -8.19 -27.04
N ILE A 233 0.11 -8.87 -25.89
CA ILE A 233 -0.85 -9.91 -25.44
C ILE A 233 -1.74 -9.41 -24.32
N CYS A 234 -2.00 -8.08 -24.29
CA CYS A 234 -2.89 -7.49 -23.31
C CYS A 234 -4.32 -8.03 -23.48
N PRO A 235 -5.06 -8.22 -22.37
CA PRO A 235 -6.45 -8.68 -22.43
C PRO A 235 -7.32 -7.72 -23.24
N PRO A 236 -8.40 -8.21 -23.89
CA PRO A 236 -9.35 -7.35 -24.57
C PRO A 236 -9.93 -6.29 -23.63
N GLY A 237 -10.04 -5.04 -24.14
CA GLY A 237 -10.55 -3.91 -23.35
C GLY A 237 -9.56 -3.31 -22.35
N ALA A 238 -8.26 -3.61 -22.45
CA ALA A 238 -7.23 -2.85 -21.75
C ALA A 238 -7.18 -1.43 -22.33
N VAL A 239 -7.44 -0.42 -21.47
CA VAL A 239 -7.49 1.00 -21.88
C VAL A 239 -6.11 1.50 -22.28
N ARG A 240 -5.04 1.03 -21.60
CA ARG A 240 -3.66 1.37 -21.89
C ARG A 240 -2.87 0.15 -22.34
N LYS A 241 -2.24 0.26 -23.51
CA LYS A 241 -1.44 -0.83 -24.09
C LYS A 241 0.05 -0.66 -23.72
N CYS A 242 0.75 -1.78 -23.59
CA CYS A 242 2.20 -1.78 -23.37
C CYS A 242 2.95 -1.08 -24.52
N THR A 243 2.38 -1.07 -25.73
CA THR A 243 2.91 -0.40 -26.92
C THR A 243 3.04 1.12 -26.77
N GLU A 244 2.24 1.73 -25.89
CA GLU A 244 2.26 3.18 -25.65
C GLU A 244 3.33 3.61 -24.63
N ARG A 245 3.97 2.65 -23.95
CA ARG A 245 5.02 2.92 -22.97
C ARG A 245 6.35 3.24 -23.67
N ARG A 246 7.02 4.30 -23.21
CA ARG A 246 8.33 4.70 -23.73
C ARG A 246 9.38 3.62 -23.56
N ALA A 247 9.35 2.87 -22.49
CA ALA A 247 10.20 1.71 -22.20
C ALA A 247 9.45 0.70 -21.34
N ILE A 248 9.72 -0.58 -21.57
CA ILE A 248 9.20 -1.67 -20.72
C ILE A 248 10.39 -2.15 -19.87
N PRO A 249 10.41 -1.87 -18.56
CA PRO A 249 11.50 -2.31 -17.70
C PRO A 249 11.48 -3.83 -17.53
N GLY A 250 12.64 -4.44 -17.49
CA GLY A 250 12.81 -5.80 -17.02
C GLY A 250 12.42 -5.92 -15.53
N SER A 251 11.96 -7.08 -15.11
CA SER A 251 11.59 -7.32 -13.72
C SER A 251 11.63 -8.78 -13.37
N THR A 252 11.83 -9.08 -12.09
CA THR A 252 11.87 -10.41 -11.50
C THR A 252 10.79 -10.55 -10.42
N ALA A 253 10.56 -11.78 -9.95
CA ALA A 253 9.57 -12.02 -8.90
C ALA A 253 10.00 -11.44 -7.54
N PHE A 254 11.29 -11.46 -7.24
CA PHE A 254 11.82 -11.19 -5.90
C PHE A 254 12.17 -9.72 -5.63
N VAL A 255 12.39 -8.89 -6.66
CA VAL A 255 12.71 -7.47 -6.45
C VAL A 255 11.48 -6.64 -6.07
N PRO A 256 10.41 -6.54 -6.88
CA PRO A 256 9.25 -5.73 -6.53
C PRO A 256 8.49 -6.29 -5.31
N SER A 257 8.54 -7.61 -5.08
CA SER A 257 7.91 -8.23 -3.92
C SER A 257 8.54 -7.77 -2.60
N VAL A 258 9.88 -7.77 -2.53
CA VAL A 258 10.60 -7.27 -1.34
C VAL A 258 10.30 -5.80 -1.09
N VAL A 259 10.25 -4.97 -2.13
CA VAL A 259 9.85 -3.56 -1.99
C VAL A 259 8.46 -3.43 -1.38
N GLY A 260 7.49 -4.23 -1.87
CA GLY A 260 6.12 -4.23 -1.34
C GLY A 260 6.05 -4.66 0.13
N LEU A 261 6.81 -5.67 0.52
CA LEU A 261 6.91 -6.15 1.90
C LEU A 261 7.56 -5.11 2.83
N ILE A 262 8.61 -4.42 2.38
CA ILE A 262 9.25 -3.32 3.13
C ILE A 262 8.23 -2.20 3.35
N ILE A 263 7.50 -1.79 2.32
CA ILE A 263 6.47 -0.75 2.42
C ILE A 263 5.41 -1.13 3.44
N ALA A 264 4.87 -2.35 3.36
CA ALA A 264 3.86 -2.81 4.31
C ALA A 264 4.38 -2.81 5.75
N GLY A 265 5.62 -3.27 5.97
CA GLY A 265 6.28 -3.23 7.28
C GLY A 265 6.42 -1.80 7.83
N GLU A 266 6.74 -0.82 6.98
CA GLU A 266 6.79 0.59 7.38
C GLU A 266 5.41 1.15 7.73
N VAL A 267 4.37 0.82 6.94
CA VAL A 267 3.00 1.22 7.23
C VAL A 267 2.54 0.66 8.58
N VAL A 268 2.74 -0.64 8.81
CA VAL A 268 2.39 -1.29 10.09
C VAL A 268 3.11 -0.62 11.26
N LYS A 269 4.42 -0.37 11.15
CA LYS A 269 5.20 0.32 12.20
C LYS A 269 4.68 1.74 12.46
N ASP A 270 4.40 2.51 11.41
CA ASP A 270 3.90 3.88 11.55
C ASP A 270 2.51 3.93 12.19
N LEU A 271 1.65 2.96 11.90
CA LEU A 271 0.31 2.87 12.48
C LEU A 271 0.31 2.39 13.94
N THR A 272 1.32 1.62 14.36
CA THR A 272 1.38 0.97 15.67
C THR A 272 2.41 1.62 16.61
N VAL A 273 3.70 1.49 16.31
CA VAL A 273 4.80 1.87 17.23
C VAL A 273 5.04 3.38 17.22
N ASN A 274 5.07 4.00 16.04
CA ASN A 274 5.46 5.41 15.92
C ASN A 274 4.37 6.39 16.37
N ARG A 275 3.11 5.98 16.51
CA ARG A 275 2.03 6.86 16.99
C ARG A 275 2.19 7.22 18.47
N LYS A 276 2.70 6.31 19.31
CA LYS A 276 2.97 6.61 20.74
C LYS A 276 4.08 7.66 20.91
N GLU A 277 5.14 7.57 20.13
CA GLU A 277 6.23 8.55 20.19
C GLU A 277 5.84 9.93 19.65
N LYS A 278 4.94 10.03 18.68
CA LYS A 278 4.43 11.31 18.17
C LYS A 278 3.47 11.98 19.12
N ALA A 279 2.61 11.24 19.80
CA ALA A 279 1.70 11.78 20.81
C ALA A 279 2.44 12.38 22.03
N LEU A 280 3.58 11.76 22.42
CA LEU A 280 4.43 12.25 23.49
C LEU A 280 5.30 13.47 23.11
N LYS A 281 5.43 13.76 21.81
CA LYS A 281 6.24 14.89 21.27
C LYS A 281 5.42 16.12 20.87
N GLN A 282 4.08 16.12 21.01
CA GLN A 282 3.29 17.33 20.86
C GLN A 282 3.45 18.16 22.14
N PRO A 283 3.99 19.40 22.08
CA PRO A 283 4.05 20.27 23.25
C PRO A 283 2.62 20.58 23.68
N GLU A 284 2.34 20.39 24.97
CA GLU A 284 1.11 20.90 25.58
C GLU A 284 0.99 22.37 25.23
N THR A 285 -0.01 22.71 24.44
CA THR A 285 -0.43 24.09 24.23
C THR A 285 -0.94 24.57 25.59
N THR A 286 -0.06 25.22 26.35
CA THR A 286 -0.43 25.99 27.56
C THR A 286 -1.48 26.99 27.16
N ALA A 287 -2.71 26.74 27.50
CA ALA A 287 -3.78 27.72 27.55
C ALA A 287 -3.43 28.68 28.69
N THR A 288 -2.70 29.73 28.38
CA THR A 288 -2.60 30.92 29.25
C THR A 288 -3.94 31.64 29.15
N GLY A 289 -4.79 31.39 30.13
CA GLY A 289 -5.92 32.26 30.43
C GLY A 289 -5.37 33.62 30.87
N GLY A 290 -5.63 34.64 30.08
CA GLY A 290 -5.53 36.03 30.51
C GLY A 290 -6.86 36.43 31.11
N GLN A 291 -6.90 36.57 32.44
CA GLN A 291 -7.81 37.48 33.10
C GLN A 291 -7.08 38.82 33.16
N GLU A 292 -7.68 39.83 32.57
CA GLU A 292 -7.93 41.15 33.11
C GLU A 292 -8.71 41.97 32.10
#